data_711cd0a73f27b5e7d2293a7e799b77b6
#
_entry.id   711cd0a73f27b5e7d2293a7e799b77b6
#
_cell.length_a   1.000
_cell.length_b   1.000
_cell.length_c   1.000
_cell.angle_alpha   90.00
_cell.angle_beta   90.00
_cell.angle_gamma   90.00
#
_symmetry.space_group_name_H-M   'P 1'
#
loop_
_entity.id
_entity.type
_entity.pdbx_description
1 polymer ?
#
loop_
_entity_poly.entity_id
_entity_poly.type
_entity_poly.pdbx_seq_one_letter_code
_entity_poly.pdbx_strand_id
1 'polypeptide(L)'
;PIYPSLVASTQGTGFGGMMSMRKLYLDRFLNHEIPTDILQEALPNVVAAHVMQSYIGGYGNMIQPVSACATAAVSLEEGVDKIALGKADFVVTGAIDDIGVESVIGFGNMNATANSEEMYGKGIDARFFSRANDRRRGGFLESQGGGTILVTRGDIAEKLGLPVAAVVGFIHSYVDGAHTSIPAPGLGALAAGLGGKDSKLVHDLAKLGVSADDIAVVSKHDTSTNANDPNESELHNTLAHAIGRTDGNPLFVISQKTLTGHAKGGACIFQVNGLTQLFKSGVIPANAALDCVDPKLQRDDHMVWVRKPLRIGGGEDEFGRETAGRPVKAGLATSLGFGHVSGFVALVHP
;
A
#
# COMPACT_ATOMS: atom_id res chain seq x y z
N PRO A 1 -15.80 -25.29 13.82
CA PRO A 1 -16.55 -24.48 12.86
C PRO A 1 -16.24 -23.00 13.05
N ILE A 2 -16.04 -22.28 11.96
CA ILE A 2 -15.93 -20.81 11.98
C ILE A 2 -17.36 -20.29 11.93
N TYR A 3 -17.76 -19.54 12.95
CA TYR A 3 -19.08 -18.91 12.95
C TYR A 3 -19.06 -17.65 12.09
N PRO A 4 -20.03 -17.43 11.19
CA PRO A 4 -20.08 -16.26 10.34
C PRO A 4 -20.04 -14.92 11.09
N SER A 5 -20.56 -14.87 12.30
CA SER A 5 -20.51 -13.69 13.19
C SER A 5 -19.09 -13.30 13.63
N LEU A 6 -18.12 -14.22 13.53
CA LEU A 6 -16.71 -13.99 13.87
C LEU A 6 -15.86 -13.60 12.66
N VAL A 7 -16.47 -13.50 11.47
CA VAL A 7 -15.82 -13.01 10.24
C VAL A 7 -16.28 -11.60 9.97
N ALA A 8 -15.35 -10.67 9.97
CA ALA A 8 -15.61 -9.26 9.68
C ALA A 8 -15.04 -8.85 8.31
N SER A 9 -15.51 -7.73 7.78
CA SER A 9 -14.93 -7.08 6.61
C SER A 9 -14.54 -5.63 6.91
N THR A 10 -13.34 -5.27 6.48
CA THR A 10 -12.86 -3.88 6.42
C THR A 10 -12.40 -3.54 5.00
N GLN A 11 -13.04 -4.14 3.99
CA GLN A 11 -12.73 -3.87 2.59
C GLN A 11 -13.09 -2.43 2.24
N GLY A 12 -12.10 -1.62 1.83
CA GLY A 12 -12.21 -0.19 1.57
C GLY A 12 -12.26 0.19 0.09
N THR A 13 -12.49 1.48 -0.16
CA THR A 13 -12.38 2.12 -1.48
C THR A 13 -11.96 3.57 -1.31
N GLY A 14 -11.17 4.11 -2.22
CA GLY A 14 -10.78 5.53 -2.20
C GLY A 14 -11.82 6.45 -2.82
N PHE A 15 -12.55 5.96 -3.85
CA PHE A 15 -13.51 6.76 -4.63
C PHE A 15 -14.97 6.29 -4.52
N GLY A 16 -15.20 5.05 -4.06
CA GLY A 16 -16.54 4.48 -4.00
C GLY A 16 -17.15 4.28 -5.39
N GLY A 17 -18.49 4.39 -5.46
CA GLY A 17 -19.27 4.16 -6.67
C GLY A 17 -19.37 5.38 -7.62
N MET A 18 -18.29 6.11 -7.83
CA MET A 18 -18.27 7.33 -8.67
C MET A 18 -18.76 7.07 -10.10
N MET A 19 -18.39 5.91 -10.69
CA MET A 19 -18.86 5.53 -12.02
C MET A 19 -20.38 5.27 -12.06
N SER A 20 -20.96 4.69 -11.02
CA SER A 20 -22.41 4.51 -10.90
C SER A 20 -23.12 5.84 -10.78
N MET A 21 -22.59 6.80 -10.02
CA MET A 21 -23.12 8.16 -9.96
C MET A 21 -23.06 8.86 -11.31
N ARG A 22 -21.94 8.76 -12.03
CA ARG A 22 -21.83 9.30 -13.39
C ARG A 22 -22.87 8.69 -14.29
N LYS A 23 -23.04 7.37 -14.27
CA LYS A 23 -24.04 6.68 -15.09
C LYS A 23 -25.44 7.19 -14.76
N LEU A 24 -25.80 7.34 -13.49
CA LEU A 24 -27.08 7.90 -13.06
C LEU A 24 -27.34 9.28 -13.69
N TYR A 25 -26.37 10.19 -13.62
CA TYR A 25 -26.52 11.52 -14.21
C TYR A 25 -26.60 11.49 -15.73
N LEU A 26 -25.74 10.73 -16.40
CA LEU A 26 -25.76 10.62 -17.86
C LEU A 26 -27.06 10.02 -18.35
N ASP A 27 -27.55 8.92 -17.78
CA ASP A 27 -28.82 8.31 -18.17
C ASP A 27 -29.98 9.28 -17.95
N ARG A 28 -29.95 10.05 -16.86
CA ARG A 28 -30.96 11.10 -16.60
C ARG A 28 -30.94 12.22 -17.66
N PHE A 29 -29.75 12.71 -18.02
CA PHE A 29 -29.61 13.80 -19.00
C PHE A 29 -29.92 13.33 -20.43
N LEU A 30 -29.60 12.10 -20.77
CA LEU A 30 -29.83 11.53 -22.10
C LEU A 30 -31.23 10.91 -22.24
N ASN A 31 -32.08 10.98 -21.22
CA ASN A 31 -33.38 10.32 -21.15
C ASN A 31 -33.33 8.81 -21.37
N HIS A 32 -32.26 8.15 -20.94
CA HIS A 32 -32.17 6.71 -20.91
C HIS A 32 -32.91 6.14 -19.70
N GLU A 33 -33.16 4.83 -19.72
CA GLU A 33 -33.65 4.12 -18.55
C GLU A 33 -32.60 4.11 -17.45
N ILE A 34 -33.00 4.48 -16.24
CA ILE A 34 -32.15 4.51 -15.06
C ILE A 34 -32.35 3.19 -14.32
N PRO A 35 -31.28 2.38 -14.11
CA PRO A 35 -31.37 1.17 -13.29
C PRO A 35 -31.89 1.47 -11.88
N THR A 36 -32.74 0.63 -11.35
CA THR A 36 -33.41 0.85 -10.05
C THR A 36 -32.45 0.79 -8.86
N ASP A 37 -31.34 0.12 -9.00
CA ASP A 37 -30.31 -0.14 -7.99
C ASP A 37 -29.10 0.80 -8.10
N ILE A 38 -29.07 1.69 -9.09
CA ILE A 38 -27.89 2.53 -9.40
C ILE A 38 -27.43 3.38 -8.22
N LEU A 39 -28.36 3.83 -7.36
CA LEU A 39 -28.00 4.60 -6.17
C LEU A 39 -27.32 3.73 -5.12
N GLN A 40 -27.82 2.52 -4.90
CA GLN A 40 -27.19 1.58 -3.98
C GLN A 40 -25.76 1.25 -4.43
N GLU A 41 -25.56 0.99 -5.72
CA GLU A 41 -24.24 0.71 -6.30
C GLU A 41 -23.27 1.90 -6.22
N ALA A 42 -23.77 3.11 -6.00
CA ALA A 42 -22.94 4.29 -5.80
C ALA A 42 -22.44 4.44 -4.36
N LEU A 43 -23.02 3.74 -3.39
CA LEU A 43 -22.66 3.87 -1.98
C LEU A 43 -21.32 3.12 -1.70
N PRO A 44 -20.34 3.77 -1.06
CA PRO A 44 -19.03 3.16 -0.81
C PRO A 44 -19.08 1.83 -0.06
N ASN A 45 -20.01 1.68 0.90
CA ASN A 45 -20.14 0.48 1.72
C ASN A 45 -20.64 -0.76 0.94
N VAL A 46 -21.18 -0.58 -0.25
CA VAL A 46 -21.69 -1.68 -1.07
C VAL A 46 -20.56 -2.60 -1.54
N VAL A 47 -19.36 -2.07 -1.76
CA VAL A 47 -18.18 -2.89 -2.08
C VAL A 47 -17.93 -3.96 -1.01
N ALA A 48 -17.91 -3.57 0.27
CA ALA A 48 -17.75 -4.51 1.38
C ALA A 48 -18.96 -5.43 1.53
N ALA A 49 -20.18 -4.91 1.25
CA ALA A 49 -21.40 -5.70 1.31
C ALA A 49 -21.39 -6.84 0.28
N HIS A 50 -20.93 -6.60 -0.95
CA HIS A 50 -20.77 -7.65 -1.96
C HIS A 50 -19.81 -8.75 -1.52
N VAL A 51 -18.69 -8.40 -0.88
CA VAL A 51 -17.75 -9.38 -0.32
C VAL A 51 -18.41 -10.22 0.76
N MET A 52 -19.10 -9.58 1.70
CA MET A 52 -19.79 -10.27 2.78
C MET A 52 -20.90 -11.19 2.26
N GLN A 53 -21.69 -10.73 1.32
CA GLN A 53 -22.77 -11.50 0.72
C GLN A 53 -22.26 -12.71 -0.09
N SER A 54 -21.28 -12.46 -0.97
CA SER A 54 -20.89 -13.45 -1.98
C SER A 54 -19.97 -14.54 -1.45
N TYR A 55 -19.14 -14.21 -0.45
CA TYR A 55 -18.07 -15.11 0.00
C TYR A 55 -18.21 -15.56 1.45
N ILE A 56 -18.82 -14.76 2.30
CA ILE A 56 -18.89 -15.04 3.73
C ILE A 56 -20.29 -15.51 4.12
N GLY A 57 -21.32 -14.90 3.54
CA GLY A 57 -22.73 -15.21 3.85
C GLY A 57 -23.06 -14.96 5.32
N GLY A 58 -22.38 -13.99 5.96
CA GLY A 58 -22.28 -13.91 7.39
C GLY A 58 -22.88 -12.68 8.03
N TYR A 59 -22.88 -12.69 9.34
CA TYR A 59 -23.44 -11.66 10.22
C TYR A 59 -22.35 -10.89 10.98
N GLY A 60 -21.10 -10.96 10.52
CA GLY A 60 -19.97 -10.30 11.14
C GLY A 60 -20.00 -8.80 10.97
N ASN A 61 -19.11 -8.12 11.67
CA ASN A 61 -18.97 -6.68 11.59
C ASN A 61 -18.43 -6.27 10.21
N MET A 62 -19.00 -5.21 9.64
CA MET A 62 -18.58 -4.64 8.37
C MET A 62 -18.32 -3.14 8.55
N ILE A 63 -17.13 -2.70 8.18
CA ILE A 63 -16.75 -1.29 8.05
C ILE A 63 -16.16 -1.08 6.66
N GLN A 64 -16.42 0.07 6.08
CA GLN A 64 -15.89 0.49 4.78
C GLN A 64 -15.01 1.72 4.97
N PRO A 65 -13.69 1.57 5.15
CA PRO A 65 -12.78 2.71 5.17
C PRO A 65 -12.74 3.45 3.84
N VAL A 66 -12.67 4.77 3.91
CA VAL A 66 -12.45 5.66 2.76
C VAL A 66 -11.37 6.65 3.16
N SER A 67 -10.16 6.46 2.66
CA SER A 67 -8.96 7.23 3.04
C SER A 67 -8.07 7.53 1.83
N ALA A 68 -8.71 7.86 0.70
CA ALA A 68 -8.05 8.12 -0.57
C ALA A 68 -6.98 7.04 -0.89
N CYS A 69 -5.77 7.44 -1.27
CA CYS A 69 -4.71 6.50 -1.64
C CYS A 69 -4.17 5.66 -0.47
N ALA A 70 -4.48 6.00 0.79
CA ALA A 70 -4.09 5.26 1.98
C ALA A 70 -5.13 4.22 2.42
N THR A 71 -6.26 4.09 1.72
CA THR A 71 -7.41 3.28 2.15
C THR A 71 -7.04 1.85 2.51
N ALA A 72 -6.23 1.16 1.70
CA ALA A 72 -5.90 -0.24 1.99
C ALA A 72 -5.06 -0.41 3.27
N ALA A 73 -4.19 0.54 3.58
CA ALA A 73 -3.43 0.52 4.84
C ALA A 73 -4.36 0.75 6.04
N VAL A 74 -5.25 1.73 5.95
CA VAL A 74 -6.28 2.00 6.99
C VAL A 74 -7.22 0.81 7.15
N SER A 75 -7.64 0.20 6.04
CA SER A 75 -8.46 -1.02 6.07
C SER A 75 -7.79 -2.17 6.80
N LEU A 76 -6.49 -2.36 6.57
CA LEU A 76 -5.71 -3.39 7.24
C LEU A 76 -5.57 -3.09 8.74
N GLU A 77 -5.33 -1.83 9.12
CA GLU A 77 -5.30 -1.38 10.53
C GLU A 77 -6.62 -1.69 11.24
N GLU A 78 -7.74 -1.27 10.66
CA GLU A 78 -9.08 -1.55 11.18
C GLU A 78 -9.35 -3.07 11.34
N GLY A 79 -8.82 -3.87 10.40
CA GLY A 79 -8.92 -5.33 10.48
C GLY A 79 -8.13 -5.90 11.66
N VAL A 80 -6.90 -5.45 11.85
CA VAL A 80 -6.03 -5.85 12.97
C VAL A 80 -6.66 -5.42 14.31
N ASP A 81 -7.20 -4.21 14.39
CA ASP A 81 -7.85 -3.69 15.60
C ASP A 81 -9.09 -4.51 15.97
N LYS A 82 -9.90 -4.94 15.00
CA LYS A 82 -11.04 -5.82 15.27
C LYS A 82 -10.62 -7.14 15.89
N ILE A 83 -9.53 -7.71 15.41
CA ILE A 83 -8.96 -8.96 15.96
C ILE A 83 -8.40 -8.70 17.36
N ALA A 84 -7.63 -7.64 17.55
CA ALA A 84 -7.03 -7.29 18.84
C ALA A 84 -8.08 -6.99 19.93
N LEU A 85 -9.21 -6.40 19.53
CA LEU A 85 -10.34 -6.10 20.41
C LEU A 85 -11.30 -7.30 20.62
N GLY A 86 -11.03 -8.46 20.03
CA GLY A 86 -11.88 -9.65 20.13
C GLY A 86 -13.23 -9.54 19.43
N LYS A 87 -13.37 -8.60 18.48
CA LYS A 87 -14.60 -8.38 17.71
C LYS A 87 -14.74 -9.32 16.51
N ALA A 88 -13.63 -9.92 16.07
CA ALA A 88 -13.59 -10.90 15.00
C ALA A 88 -12.42 -11.86 15.20
N ASP A 89 -12.55 -13.08 14.71
CA ASP A 89 -11.47 -14.06 14.59
C ASP A 89 -10.79 -14.01 13.22
N PHE A 90 -11.58 -13.65 12.21
CA PHE A 90 -11.11 -13.45 10.84
C PHE A 90 -11.60 -12.11 10.31
N VAL A 91 -10.75 -11.41 9.56
CA VAL A 91 -11.13 -10.18 8.88
C VAL A 91 -10.69 -10.26 7.42
N VAL A 92 -11.66 -10.05 6.53
CA VAL A 92 -11.41 -9.83 5.11
C VAL A 92 -11.15 -8.33 4.94
N THR A 93 -9.91 -7.97 4.64
CA THR A 93 -9.45 -6.58 4.57
C THR A 93 -8.73 -6.28 3.27
N GLY A 94 -8.67 -5.03 2.93
CA GLY A 94 -8.01 -4.54 1.73
C GLY A 94 -8.72 -3.33 1.15
N ALA A 95 -8.46 -3.03 -0.11
CA ALA A 95 -9.20 -2.01 -0.83
C ALA A 95 -9.16 -2.27 -2.34
N ILE A 96 -10.12 -1.67 -3.03
CA ILE A 96 -10.22 -1.73 -4.48
C ILE A 96 -10.73 -0.38 -4.99
N ASP A 97 -10.17 0.07 -6.10
CA ASP A 97 -10.68 1.21 -6.85
C ASP A 97 -10.70 0.93 -8.34
N ASP A 98 -11.63 1.58 -9.00
CA ASP A 98 -11.76 1.60 -10.44
C ASP A 98 -11.11 2.86 -11.03
N ILE A 99 -10.92 2.88 -12.36
CA ILE A 99 -10.47 4.05 -13.10
C ILE A 99 -11.66 4.68 -13.83
N GLY A 100 -11.92 5.93 -13.53
CA GLY A 100 -13.01 6.69 -14.14
C GLY A 100 -12.51 7.94 -14.83
N VAL A 101 -13.31 8.47 -15.75
CA VAL A 101 -13.02 9.73 -16.45
C VAL A 101 -12.81 10.87 -15.47
N GLU A 102 -13.57 10.87 -14.36
CA GLU A 102 -13.51 11.87 -13.30
C GLU A 102 -12.13 11.92 -12.65
N SER A 103 -11.57 10.75 -12.33
CA SER A 103 -10.24 10.68 -11.72
C SER A 103 -9.16 11.05 -12.74
N VAL A 104 -9.24 10.56 -13.98
CA VAL A 104 -8.28 10.89 -15.04
C VAL A 104 -8.23 12.41 -15.30
N ILE A 105 -9.40 13.05 -15.45
CA ILE A 105 -9.47 14.50 -15.65
C ILE A 105 -9.03 15.24 -14.38
N GLY A 106 -9.50 14.82 -13.21
CA GLY A 106 -9.19 15.48 -11.95
C GLY A 106 -7.70 15.48 -11.64
N PHE A 107 -7.03 14.33 -11.72
CA PHE A 107 -5.59 14.24 -11.49
C PHE A 107 -4.77 14.88 -12.63
N GLY A 108 -5.28 14.83 -13.88
CA GLY A 108 -4.67 15.56 -14.99
C GLY A 108 -4.66 17.07 -14.75
N ASN A 109 -5.78 17.66 -14.33
CA ASN A 109 -5.89 19.09 -13.99
C ASN A 109 -5.00 19.50 -12.81
N MET A 110 -4.68 18.57 -11.91
CA MET A 110 -3.75 18.78 -10.79
C MET A 110 -2.29 18.63 -11.20
N ASN A 111 -1.98 18.29 -12.46
CA ASN A 111 -0.65 17.92 -12.95
C ASN A 111 -0.01 16.78 -12.10
N ALA A 112 -0.84 15.87 -11.60
CA ALA A 112 -0.37 14.73 -10.80
C ALA A 112 -0.04 13.51 -11.67
N THR A 113 -0.69 13.39 -12.83
CA THR A 113 -0.41 12.33 -13.82
C THR A 113 0.67 12.73 -14.80
N ALA A 114 1.33 11.72 -15.39
CA ALA A 114 2.36 11.95 -16.39
C ALA A 114 1.74 12.60 -17.65
N ASN A 115 2.29 13.73 -18.08
CA ASN A 115 1.89 14.39 -19.31
C ASN A 115 2.57 13.69 -20.49
N SER A 116 1.77 13.22 -21.45
CA SER A 116 2.27 12.42 -22.58
C SER A 116 3.23 13.21 -23.49
N GLU A 117 2.94 14.47 -23.78
CA GLU A 117 3.79 15.30 -24.64
C GLU A 117 5.15 15.56 -23.98
N GLU A 118 5.14 15.88 -22.68
CA GLU A 118 6.37 16.09 -21.91
C GLU A 118 7.21 14.81 -21.85
N MET A 119 6.58 13.66 -21.60
CA MET A 119 7.29 12.39 -21.48
C MET A 119 7.85 11.91 -22.82
N TYR A 120 7.10 12.06 -23.92
CA TYR A 120 7.62 11.80 -25.25
C TYR A 120 8.75 12.77 -25.63
N GLY A 121 8.63 14.04 -25.26
CA GLY A 121 9.71 15.03 -25.42
C GLY A 121 11.01 14.68 -24.70
N LYS A 122 10.91 13.93 -23.58
CA LYS A 122 12.05 13.35 -22.86
C LYS A 122 12.57 12.03 -23.47
N GLY A 123 11.99 11.56 -24.59
CA GLY A 123 12.34 10.31 -25.24
C GLY A 123 11.89 9.06 -24.47
N ILE A 124 10.82 9.15 -23.69
CA ILE A 124 10.31 8.05 -22.86
C ILE A 124 9.10 7.43 -23.55
N ASP A 125 9.13 6.11 -23.73
CA ASP A 125 8.00 5.35 -24.23
C ASP A 125 6.87 5.28 -23.18
N ALA A 126 5.61 5.30 -23.62
CA ALA A 126 4.43 5.31 -22.74
C ALA A 126 4.42 4.18 -21.71
N ARG A 127 4.97 3.01 -22.04
CA ARG A 127 5.10 1.88 -21.13
C ARG A 127 5.94 2.17 -19.89
N PHE A 128 6.76 3.24 -19.93
CA PHE A 128 7.70 3.62 -18.89
C PHE A 128 7.42 5.00 -18.30
N PHE A 129 6.21 5.52 -18.44
CA PHE A 129 5.82 6.82 -17.87
C PHE A 129 5.76 6.80 -16.34
N SER A 130 5.27 5.70 -15.75
CA SER A 130 5.35 5.49 -14.30
C SER A 130 6.78 5.09 -13.93
N ARG A 131 7.54 6.04 -13.40
CA ARG A 131 8.99 5.89 -13.18
C ARG A 131 9.44 6.57 -11.89
N ALA A 132 8.90 6.10 -10.78
CA ALA A 132 9.22 6.63 -9.47
C ALA A 132 10.72 6.66 -9.20
N ASN A 133 11.16 7.70 -8.51
CA ASN A 133 12.55 7.98 -8.16
C ASN A 133 13.50 8.26 -9.34
N ASP A 134 13.06 8.09 -10.60
CA ASP A 134 13.86 8.46 -11.76
C ASP A 134 13.92 9.98 -11.93
N ARG A 135 15.08 10.50 -12.35
CA ARG A 135 15.29 11.95 -12.57
C ARG A 135 14.37 12.55 -13.65
N ARG A 136 13.81 11.72 -14.55
CA ARG A 136 12.93 12.13 -15.65
C ARG A 136 11.45 11.89 -15.35
N ARG A 137 11.10 11.54 -14.10
CA ARG A 137 9.71 11.33 -13.72
C ARG A 137 8.86 12.56 -14.01
N GLY A 138 7.58 12.37 -14.22
CA GLY A 138 6.66 13.45 -14.57
C GLY A 138 5.24 13.28 -14.03
N GLY A 139 5.01 12.32 -13.13
CA GLY A 139 3.70 12.01 -12.60
C GLY A 139 3.40 10.51 -12.64
N PHE A 140 2.30 10.10 -12.05
CA PHE A 140 1.88 8.70 -12.07
C PHE A 140 1.06 8.35 -13.32
N LEU A 141 0.95 7.07 -13.60
CA LEU A 141 -0.11 6.52 -14.43
C LEU A 141 -1.24 6.04 -13.53
N GLU A 142 -2.46 6.46 -13.82
CA GLU A 142 -3.61 5.88 -13.15
C GLU A 142 -3.78 4.41 -13.52
N SER A 143 -4.27 3.64 -12.57
CA SER A 143 -4.70 2.27 -12.79
C SER A 143 -5.92 1.97 -11.93
N GLN A 144 -6.53 0.84 -12.23
CA GLN A 144 -7.58 0.24 -11.42
C GLN A 144 -7.04 -1.01 -10.75
N GLY A 145 -7.65 -1.39 -9.65
CA GLY A 145 -7.34 -2.63 -8.98
C GLY A 145 -7.27 -2.50 -7.48
N GLY A 146 -6.79 -3.55 -6.89
CA GLY A 146 -6.67 -3.71 -5.46
C GLY A 146 -6.62 -5.19 -5.12
N GLY A 147 -7.07 -5.51 -3.92
CA GLY A 147 -7.08 -6.89 -3.48
C GLY A 147 -7.63 -7.03 -2.08
N THR A 148 -7.64 -8.28 -1.67
CA THR A 148 -8.15 -8.70 -0.37
C THR A 148 -7.11 -9.55 0.33
N ILE A 149 -6.97 -9.34 1.63
CA ILE A 149 -6.12 -10.12 2.52
C ILE A 149 -7.02 -10.70 3.61
N LEU A 150 -6.77 -11.94 3.98
CA LEU A 150 -7.37 -12.56 5.16
C LEU A 150 -6.42 -12.37 6.35
N VAL A 151 -6.88 -11.71 7.39
CA VAL A 151 -6.15 -11.52 8.64
C VAL A 151 -6.81 -12.33 9.75
N THR A 152 -6.00 -12.99 10.56
CA THR A 152 -6.45 -13.76 11.72
C THR A 152 -5.39 -13.75 12.81
N ARG A 153 -5.75 -14.21 14.02
CA ARG A 153 -4.77 -14.42 15.10
C ARG A 153 -3.83 -15.59 14.77
N GLY A 154 -2.58 -15.48 15.22
CA GLY A 154 -1.57 -16.52 15.00
C GLY A 154 -1.99 -17.89 15.58
N ASP A 155 -2.59 -17.94 16.77
CA ASP A 155 -3.07 -19.18 17.40
C ASP A 155 -4.19 -19.87 16.60
N ILE A 156 -5.01 -19.09 15.91
CA ILE A 156 -6.06 -19.63 15.01
C ILE A 156 -5.42 -20.16 13.72
N ALA A 157 -4.50 -19.41 13.14
CA ALA A 157 -3.79 -19.84 11.94
C ALA A 157 -3.06 -21.16 12.16
N GLU A 158 -2.30 -21.27 13.26
CA GLU A 158 -1.61 -22.49 13.65
C GLU A 158 -2.59 -23.67 13.88
N LYS A 159 -3.62 -23.46 14.68
CA LYS A 159 -4.63 -24.50 14.99
C LYS A 159 -5.35 -25.04 13.75
N LEU A 160 -5.55 -24.20 12.74
CA LEU A 160 -6.22 -24.57 11.49
C LEU A 160 -5.25 -24.98 10.39
N GLY A 161 -3.93 -24.89 10.61
CA GLY A 161 -2.93 -25.20 9.60
C GLY A 161 -2.98 -24.25 8.39
N LEU A 162 -3.32 -22.97 8.61
CA LEU A 162 -3.41 -22.01 7.53
C LEU A 162 -2.04 -21.57 7.07
N PRO A 163 -1.82 -21.39 5.75
CA PRO A 163 -0.58 -20.83 5.24
C PRO A 163 -0.46 -19.36 5.66
N VAL A 164 0.59 -19.02 6.39
CA VAL A 164 0.86 -17.65 6.82
C VAL A 164 1.87 -17.04 5.85
N ALA A 165 1.45 -16.01 5.13
CA ALA A 165 2.31 -15.31 4.16
C ALA A 165 3.17 -14.22 4.81
N ALA A 166 2.68 -13.60 5.88
CA ALA A 166 3.40 -12.61 6.68
C ALA A 166 2.71 -12.41 8.04
N VAL A 167 3.45 -11.86 8.99
CA VAL A 167 2.92 -11.38 10.27
C VAL A 167 2.85 -9.86 10.22
N VAL A 168 1.74 -9.26 10.65
CA VAL A 168 1.64 -7.80 10.80
C VAL A 168 2.36 -7.43 12.09
N GLY A 169 3.60 -6.94 11.97
CA GLY A 169 4.44 -6.57 13.09
C GLY A 169 4.11 -5.20 13.68
N PHE A 170 3.71 -4.27 12.81
CA PHE A 170 3.25 -2.94 13.19
C PHE A 170 2.34 -2.40 12.11
N ILE A 171 1.27 -1.73 12.51
CA ILE A 171 0.42 -0.98 11.60
C ILE A 171 -0.18 0.21 12.33
N HIS A 172 -0.16 1.38 11.67
CA HIS A 172 -0.83 2.57 12.18
C HIS A 172 -1.04 3.59 11.07
N SER A 173 -2.14 4.32 11.17
CA SER A 173 -2.41 5.48 10.32
C SER A 173 -2.18 6.77 11.08
N TYR A 174 -1.74 7.79 10.36
CA TYR A 174 -1.41 9.10 10.90
C TYR A 174 -2.02 10.20 10.05
N VAL A 175 -2.10 11.40 10.60
CA VAL A 175 -2.58 12.59 9.92
C VAL A 175 -1.52 13.68 10.02
N ASP A 176 -1.20 14.32 8.89
CA ASP A 176 -0.21 15.41 8.87
C ASP A 176 -0.78 16.74 9.34
N GLY A 177 -2.10 16.93 9.23
CA GLY A 177 -2.80 18.13 9.71
C GLY A 177 -2.45 19.43 8.96
N ALA A 178 -1.86 19.34 7.76
CA ALA A 178 -1.35 20.50 7.04
C ALA A 178 -2.41 21.13 6.13
N HIS A 179 -2.89 20.45 5.10
CA HIS A 179 -3.85 20.97 4.13
C HIS A 179 -4.68 19.86 3.47
N THR A 180 -5.99 20.05 3.34
CA THR A 180 -6.89 18.99 2.86
C THR A 180 -6.73 18.63 1.39
N SER A 181 -6.27 19.56 0.55
CA SER A 181 -6.25 19.41 -0.92
C SER A 181 -4.93 18.93 -1.50
N ILE A 182 -3.86 18.89 -0.72
CA ILE A 182 -2.56 18.37 -1.18
C ILE A 182 -2.34 16.96 -0.63
N PRO A 183 -1.56 16.11 -1.31
CA PRO A 183 -1.16 14.83 -0.76
C PRO A 183 -0.44 15.01 0.57
N ALA A 184 -0.59 14.04 1.45
CA ALA A 184 0.13 14.00 2.71
C ALA A 184 1.65 14.05 2.43
N PRO A 185 2.42 14.98 3.01
CA PRO A 185 3.87 14.93 2.93
C PRO A 185 4.49 13.77 3.72
N GLY A 186 3.69 13.09 4.54
CA GLY A 186 4.10 11.94 5.32
C GLY A 186 4.68 12.29 6.69
N LEU A 187 4.60 13.55 7.10
CA LEU A 187 5.11 14.01 8.40
C LEU A 187 4.48 13.26 9.57
N GLY A 188 3.17 12.95 9.47
CA GLY A 188 2.48 12.15 10.47
C GLY A 188 3.10 10.76 10.63
N ALA A 189 3.55 10.14 9.54
CA ALA A 189 4.17 8.82 9.58
C ALA A 189 5.53 8.80 10.32
N LEU A 190 6.19 9.95 10.49
CA LEU A 190 7.37 10.06 11.36
C LEU A 190 7.04 9.75 12.83
N ALA A 191 5.76 9.88 13.21
CA ALA A 191 5.31 9.49 14.55
C ALA A 191 5.53 8.00 14.84
N ALA A 192 5.63 7.14 13.84
CA ALA A 192 6.02 5.74 14.03
C ALA A 192 7.39 5.60 14.72
N GLY A 193 8.30 6.54 14.46
CA GLY A 193 9.65 6.60 15.05
C GLY A 193 9.76 7.52 16.28
N LEU A 194 8.66 8.10 16.77
CA LEU A 194 8.72 8.93 18.00
C LEU A 194 9.20 8.10 19.19
N GLY A 195 10.19 8.64 19.92
CA GLY A 195 10.90 7.91 20.96
C GLY A 195 12.16 7.20 20.44
N GLY A 196 12.42 7.24 19.15
CA GLY A 196 13.62 6.66 18.56
C GLY A 196 13.68 5.14 18.74
N LYS A 197 14.72 4.65 19.39
CA LYS A 197 14.89 3.22 19.72
C LYS A 197 13.82 2.68 20.66
N ASP A 198 13.16 3.56 21.40
CA ASP A 198 12.05 3.23 22.32
C ASP A 198 10.68 3.49 21.67
N SER A 199 10.64 3.73 20.36
CA SER A 199 9.38 3.94 19.64
C SER A 199 8.50 2.70 19.65
N LYS A 200 7.18 2.92 19.50
CA LYS A 200 6.22 1.83 19.42
C LYS A 200 6.55 0.87 18.26
N LEU A 201 7.00 1.39 17.12
CA LEU A 201 7.45 0.59 15.99
C LEU A 201 8.56 -0.39 16.39
N VAL A 202 9.65 0.14 16.99
CA VAL A 202 10.79 -0.70 17.41
C VAL A 202 10.36 -1.70 18.48
N HIS A 203 9.57 -1.25 19.46
CA HIS A 203 9.09 -2.11 20.54
C HIS A 203 8.22 -3.27 20.04
N ASP A 204 7.30 -3.00 19.12
CA ASP A 204 6.41 -4.04 18.58
C ASP A 204 7.16 -5.03 17.70
N LEU A 205 8.10 -4.56 16.90
CA LEU A 205 8.97 -5.44 16.10
C LEU A 205 9.90 -6.29 16.99
N ALA A 206 10.43 -5.72 18.07
CA ALA A 206 11.28 -6.44 19.00
C ALA A 206 10.57 -7.63 19.68
N LYS A 207 9.26 -7.54 19.92
CA LYS A 207 8.44 -8.67 20.42
C LYS A 207 8.45 -9.87 19.47
N LEU A 208 8.68 -9.62 18.18
CA LEU A 208 8.79 -10.62 17.12
C LEU A 208 10.25 -10.99 16.79
N GLY A 209 11.21 -10.55 17.60
CA GLY A 209 12.64 -10.81 17.37
C GLY A 209 13.24 -10.05 16.20
N VAL A 210 12.63 -8.91 15.83
CA VAL A 210 13.06 -8.06 14.72
C VAL A 210 13.63 -6.75 15.25
N SER A 211 14.87 -6.44 14.89
CA SER A 211 15.54 -5.16 15.18
C SER A 211 15.33 -4.15 14.04
N ALA A 212 15.69 -2.89 14.27
CA ALA A 212 15.71 -1.88 13.22
C ALA A 212 16.59 -2.29 12.01
N ASP A 213 17.67 -2.97 12.26
CA ASP A 213 18.60 -3.46 11.23
C ASP A 213 18.07 -4.63 10.41
N ASP A 214 17.10 -5.36 10.93
CA ASP A 214 16.44 -6.47 10.23
C ASP A 214 15.38 -5.99 9.22
N ILE A 215 15.02 -4.71 9.23
CA ILE A 215 14.12 -4.11 8.24
C ILE A 215 14.90 -3.93 6.93
N ALA A 216 14.80 -4.87 6.02
CA ALA A 216 15.62 -4.89 4.81
C ALA A 216 15.08 -3.97 3.71
N VAL A 217 13.76 -3.77 3.66
CA VAL A 217 13.07 -3.18 2.50
C VAL A 217 12.03 -2.17 2.93
N VAL A 218 11.86 -1.13 2.13
CA VAL A 218 10.69 -0.27 2.15
C VAL A 218 10.00 -0.25 0.78
N SER A 219 8.74 -0.62 0.74
CA SER A 219 7.86 -0.40 -0.40
C SER A 219 7.20 0.95 -0.20
N LYS A 220 7.72 1.96 -0.90
CA LYS A 220 7.30 3.34 -0.78
C LYS A 220 5.97 3.59 -1.48
N HIS A 221 5.26 4.63 -1.08
CA HIS A 221 4.10 5.12 -1.82
C HIS A 221 4.45 5.49 -3.26
N ASP A 222 5.55 6.19 -3.47
CA ASP A 222 6.21 6.44 -4.75
C ASP A 222 5.26 6.68 -5.93
N THR A 223 4.78 7.89 -6.06
CA THR A 223 3.83 8.25 -7.13
C THR A 223 4.48 8.69 -8.44
N SER A 224 5.80 8.63 -8.56
CA SER A 224 6.50 9.16 -9.74
C SER A 224 6.32 10.67 -9.92
N THR A 225 5.91 11.38 -8.88
CA THR A 225 5.75 12.84 -8.91
C THR A 225 6.98 13.57 -8.36
N ASN A 226 7.16 14.81 -8.80
CA ASN A 226 8.23 15.65 -8.28
C ASN A 226 7.97 16.12 -6.84
N ALA A 227 6.74 16.06 -6.37
CA ALA A 227 6.36 16.42 -5.00
C ALA A 227 6.55 15.25 -4.03
N ASN A 228 5.95 14.09 -4.33
CA ASN A 228 5.90 12.99 -3.36
C ASN A 228 7.23 12.26 -3.18
N ASP A 229 7.90 11.89 -4.28
CA ASP A 229 9.07 11.00 -4.19
C ASP A 229 10.22 11.59 -3.33
N PRO A 230 10.52 12.92 -3.38
CA PRO A 230 11.48 13.52 -2.47
C PRO A 230 11.02 13.53 -1.01
N ASN A 231 9.75 13.91 -0.75
CA ASN A 231 9.21 13.95 0.61
C ASN A 231 9.26 12.59 1.27
N GLU A 232 8.88 11.56 0.54
CA GLU A 232 8.87 10.20 1.08
C GLU A 232 10.28 9.62 1.24
N SER A 233 11.22 10.00 0.38
CA SER A 233 12.63 9.66 0.59
C SER A 233 13.19 10.28 1.87
N GLU A 234 12.89 11.56 2.12
CA GLU A 234 13.26 12.24 3.35
C GLU A 234 12.62 11.60 4.59
N LEU A 235 11.32 11.23 4.49
CA LEU A 235 10.61 10.51 5.54
C LEU A 235 11.36 9.25 5.96
N HIS A 236 11.69 8.39 4.99
CA HIS A 236 12.34 7.11 5.31
C HIS A 236 13.78 7.26 5.78
N ASN A 237 14.51 8.24 5.27
CA ASN A 237 15.85 8.56 5.78
C ASN A 237 15.76 9.01 7.25
N THR A 238 14.91 9.97 7.54
CA THR A 238 14.70 10.47 8.91
C THR A 238 14.28 9.35 9.86
N LEU A 239 13.36 8.50 9.42
CA LEU A 239 12.89 7.38 10.20
C LEU A 239 14.01 6.36 10.47
N ALA A 240 14.82 6.01 9.46
CA ALA A 240 15.92 5.07 9.60
C ALA A 240 16.91 5.50 10.68
N HIS A 241 17.29 6.78 10.69
CA HIS A 241 18.13 7.35 11.74
C HIS A 241 17.44 7.35 13.10
N ALA A 242 16.18 7.81 13.15
CA ALA A 242 15.43 7.89 14.40
C ALA A 242 15.32 6.56 15.12
N ILE A 243 15.01 5.47 14.39
CA ILE A 243 14.88 4.13 14.99
C ILE A 243 16.22 3.44 15.26
N GLY A 244 17.33 4.10 14.94
CA GLY A 244 18.69 3.65 15.26
C GLY A 244 19.19 2.52 14.39
N ARG A 245 18.89 2.55 13.09
CA ARG A 245 19.59 1.67 12.12
C ARG A 245 21.08 1.97 12.14
N THR A 246 21.88 0.92 11.98
CA THR A 246 23.33 1.03 11.87
C THR A 246 23.70 1.73 10.56
N ASP A 247 24.59 2.72 10.63
CA ASP A 247 25.09 3.44 9.46
C ASP A 247 25.65 2.47 8.41
N GLY A 248 25.32 2.72 7.15
CA GLY A 248 25.71 1.86 6.04
C GLY A 248 24.93 0.55 5.89
N ASN A 249 24.00 0.24 6.80
CA ASN A 249 23.10 -0.89 6.61
C ASN A 249 22.03 -0.54 5.56
N PRO A 250 21.96 -1.24 4.40
CA PRO A 250 21.10 -0.84 3.30
C PRO A 250 19.61 -1.00 3.64
N LEU A 251 18.80 -0.01 3.25
CA LEU A 251 17.37 -0.07 3.19
C LEU A 251 16.95 -0.06 1.70
N PHE A 252 16.60 -1.22 1.19
CA PHE A 252 16.25 -1.34 -0.22
C PHE A 252 14.87 -0.76 -0.52
N VAL A 253 14.78 0.00 -1.60
CA VAL A 253 13.53 0.67 -2.02
C VAL A 253 12.84 -0.13 -3.12
N ILE A 254 11.55 -0.38 -2.94
CA ILE A 254 10.65 -0.92 -3.95
C ILE A 254 9.58 0.13 -4.27
N SER A 255 9.35 0.35 -5.57
CA SER A 255 8.33 1.26 -6.09
C SER A 255 7.30 0.47 -6.89
N GLN A 256 6.30 -0.11 -6.22
CA GLN A 256 5.31 -0.99 -6.87
C GLN A 256 4.54 -0.30 -7.98
N LYS A 257 4.24 0.99 -7.84
CA LYS A 257 3.47 1.76 -8.83
C LYS A 257 4.17 1.94 -10.17
N THR A 258 5.48 1.68 -10.25
CA THR A 258 6.17 1.63 -11.54
C THR A 258 5.74 0.45 -12.40
N LEU A 259 5.21 -0.61 -11.77
CA LEU A 259 4.65 -1.80 -12.43
C LEU A 259 3.13 -1.75 -12.54
N THR A 260 2.45 -1.35 -11.46
CA THR A 260 1.00 -1.48 -11.34
C THR A 260 0.24 -0.22 -11.72
N GLY A 261 0.93 0.91 -11.89
CA GLY A 261 0.27 2.21 -11.88
C GLY A 261 -0.27 2.55 -10.48
N HIS A 262 -0.99 3.64 -10.38
CA HIS A 262 -1.56 4.11 -9.12
C HIS A 262 -3.05 3.73 -9.00
N ALA A 263 -3.32 2.60 -8.36
CA ALA A 263 -4.68 2.09 -8.11
C ALA A 263 -5.37 2.75 -6.90
N LYS A 264 -5.01 3.98 -6.61
CA LYS A 264 -5.62 4.82 -5.55
C LYS A 264 -5.73 4.07 -4.21
N GLY A 265 -6.94 3.88 -3.68
CA GLY A 265 -7.14 3.18 -2.40
C GLY A 265 -6.63 1.74 -2.38
N GLY A 266 -6.65 1.05 -3.52
CA GLY A 266 -6.13 -0.31 -3.67
C GLY A 266 -4.60 -0.42 -3.72
N ALA A 267 -3.87 0.68 -3.87
CA ALA A 267 -2.44 0.64 -4.16
C ALA A 267 -1.59 -0.05 -3.08
N CYS A 268 -1.91 0.14 -1.80
CA CYS A 268 -1.14 -0.45 -0.71
C CYS A 268 -1.22 -1.99 -0.67
N ILE A 269 -2.29 -2.60 -1.20
CA ILE A 269 -2.38 -4.06 -1.28
C ILE A 269 -1.31 -4.63 -2.20
N PHE A 270 -0.98 -3.96 -3.29
CA PHE A 270 0.13 -4.37 -4.15
C PHE A 270 1.47 -4.29 -3.42
N GLN A 271 1.66 -3.29 -2.55
CA GLN A 271 2.87 -3.17 -1.72
C GLN A 271 2.96 -4.33 -0.72
N VAL A 272 1.87 -4.64 -0.02
CA VAL A 272 1.78 -5.77 0.92
C VAL A 272 2.06 -7.09 0.20
N ASN A 273 1.42 -7.33 -0.95
CA ASN A 273 1.67 -8.53 -1.77
C ASN A 273 3.13 -8.60 -2.25
N GLY A 274 3.71 -7.47 -2.64
CA GLY A 274 5.12 -7.42 -3.02
C GLY A 274 6.06 -7.83 -1.89
N LEU A 275 5.78 -7.40 -0.66
CA LEU A 275 6.54 -7.81 0.52
C LEU A 275 6.37 -9.31 0.84
N THR A 276 5.16 -9.87 0.73
CA THR A 276 4.97 -11.31 0.94
C THR A 276 5.71 -12.15 -0.10
N GLN A 277 5.74 -11.72 -1.36
CA GLN A 277 6.54 -12.37 -2.40
C GLN A 277 8.05 -12.26 -2.14
N LEU A 278 8.49 -11.12 -1.62
CA LEU A 278 9.89 -10.95 -1.19
C LEU A 278 10.24 -11.92 -0.05
N PHE A 279 9.40 -12.06 0.95
CA PHE A 279 9.64 -13.03 2.04
C PHE A 279 9.72 -14.45 1.50
N LYS A 280 8.83 -14.81 0.60
CA LYS A 280 8.84 -16.13 -0.03
C LYS A 280 10.09 -16.38 -0.87
N SER A 281 10.53 -15.41 -1.67
CA SER A 281 11.59 -15.60 -2.66
C SER A 281 12.97 -15.17 -2.20
N GLY A 282 13.09 -14.27 -1.23
CA GLY A 282 14.35 -13.61 -0.88
C GLY A 282 14.90 -12.65 -1.95
N VAL A 283 14.09 -12.29 -2.95
CA VAL A 283 14.50 -11.46 -4.09
C VAL A 283 13.78 -10.13 -4.11
N ILE A 284 14.53 -9.05 -4.12
CA ILE A 284 14.01 -7.71 -4.40
C ILE A 284 13.83 -7.57 -5.92
N PRO A 285 12.62 -7.21 -6.40
CA PRO A 285 12.42 -6.94 -7.82
C PRO A 285 13.13 -5.66 -8.24
N ALA A 286 13.44 -5.54 -9.53
CA ALA A 286 13.90 -4.28 -10.07
C ALA A 286 12.80 -3.21 -9.98
N ASN A 287 13.19 -1.96 -9.68
CA ASN A 287 12.31 -0.82 -9.88
C ASN A 287 12.16 -0.61 -11.39
N ALA A 288 10.98 -0.89 -11.92
CA ALA A 288 10.71 -0.73 -13.35
C ALA A 288 10.91 0.73 -13.76
N ALA A 289 11.37 0.95 -14.99
CA ALA A 289 11.61 2.28 -15.55
C ALA A 289 12.59 3.19 -14.79
N LEU A 290 13.35 2.67 -13.83
CA LEU A 290 14.37 3.42 -13.11
C LEU A 290 15.71 3.38 -13.87
N ASP A 291 15.93 4.34 -14.73
CA ASP A 291 17.20 4.46 -15.47
C ASP A 291 18.29 5.16 -14.66
N CYS A 292 17.92 6.24 -14.00
CA CYS A 292 18.83 7.04 -13.19
C CYS A 292 18.09 7.63 -11.99
N VAL A 293 18.49 7.24 -10.79
CA VAL A 293 17.94 7.81 -9.56
C VAL A 293 18.16 9.33 -9.58
N ASP A 294 17.14 10.08 -9.20
CA ASP A 294 17.28 11.54 -9.09
C ASP A 294 18.30 11.88 -7.99
N PRO A 295 19.37 12.59 -8.29
CA PRO A 295 20.39 12.94 -7.30
C PRO A 295 19.84 13.66 -6.07
N LYS A 296 18.69 14.33 -6.19
CA LYS A 296 18.02 15.00 -5.06
C LYS A 296 17.49 14.03 -4.00
N LEU A 297 17.32 12.75 -4.36
CA LEU A 297 16.84 11.70 -3.45
C LEU A 297 17.99 10.98 -2.74
N GLN A 298 19.21 11.08 -3.28
CA GLN A 298 20.41 10.43 -2.77
C GLN A 298 21.07 11.28 -1.68
N ARG A 299 20.35 11.51 -0.57
CA ARG A 299 20.85 12.35 0.52
C ARG A 299 21.42 11.55 1.68
N ASP A 300 21.33 10.22 1.63
CA ASP A 300 21.64 9.35 2.76
C ASP A 300 22.25 8.04 2.33
N ASP A 301 23.03 7.41 3.25
CA ASP A 301 23.75 6.19 3.02
C ASP A 301 22.90 4.92 3.15
N HIS A 302 21.66 5.03 3.66
CA HIS A 302 20.80 3.87 3.89
C HIS A 302 20.06 3.42 2.63
N MET A 303 19.51 4.36 1.84
CA MET A 303 18.56 4.03 0.78
C MET A 303 19.22 3.51 -0.48
N VAL A 304 18.81 2.33 -0.93
CA VAL A 304 19.33 1.64 -2.12
C VAL A 304 18.22 1.36 -3.11
N TRP A 305 18.29 1.94 -4.30
CA TRP A 305 17.34 1.71 -5.39
C TRP A 305 17.85 0.63 -6.33
N VAL A 306 17.14 -0.49 -6.34
CA VAL A 306 17.52 -1.68 -7.11
C VAL A 306 17.02 -1.54 -8.56
N ARG A 307 17.94 -1.62 -9.52
CA ARG A 307 17.64 -1.54 -10.98
C ARG A 307 17.64 -2.89 -11.69
N LYS A 308 18.07 -3.94 -11.02
CA LYS A 308 17.99 -5.33 -11.46
C LYS A 308 17.53 -6.18 -10.28
N PRO A 309 16.86 -7.31 -10.51
CA PRO A 309 16.50 -8.20 -9.41
C PRO A 309 17.74 -8.54 -8.57
N LEU A 310 17.62 -8.46 -7.25
CA LEU A 310 18.69 -8.70 -6.31
C LEU A 310 18.25 -9.69 -5.24
N ARG A 311 18.93 -10.82 -5.13
CA ARG A 311 18.75 -11.75 -4.02
C ARG A 311 19.45 -11.21 -2.77
N ILE A 312 18.69 -11.02 -1.70
CA ILE A 312 19.19 -10.54 -0.40
C ILE A 312 19.00 -11.56 0.73
N GLY A 313 18.28 -12.63 0.46
CA GLY A 313 18.02 -13.69 1.45
C GLY A 313 17.71 -15.04 0.82
N GLY A 314 17.57 -16.05 1.67
CA GLY A 314 17.03 -17.36 1.31
C GLY A 314 15.53 -17.29 1.02
N GLY A 315 15.01 -18.32 0.39
CA GLY A 315 13.61 -18.46 0.02
C GLY A 315 13.43 -19.46 -1.11
N GLU A 316 12.34 -19.37 -1.86
CA GLU A 316 12.06 -20.22 -3.01
C GLU A 316 12.47 -19.55 -4.33
N ASP A 317 12.97 -20.32 -5.29
CA ASP A 317 13.17 -19.87 -6.66
C ASP A 317 11.86 -19.97 -7.48
N GLU A 318 11.91 -19.61 -8.74
CA GLU A 318 10.76 -19.67 -9.67
C GLU A 318 10.23 -21.09 -9.92
N PHE A 319 10.96 -22.11 -9.52
CA PHE A 319 10.56 -23.52 -9.61
C PHE A 319 10.14 -24.11 -8.25
N GLY A 320 10.03 -23.27 -7.20
CA GLY A 320 9.68 -23.70 -5.85
C GLY A 320 10.80 -24.43 -5.10
N ARG A 321 12.05 -24.31 -5.54
CA ARG A 321 13.20 -24.93 -4.88
C ARG A 321 13.80 -23.98 -3.83
N GLU A 322 14.14 -24.53 -2.67
CA GLU A 322 14.80 -23.75 -1.62
C GLU A 322 16.15 -23.20 -2.07
N THR A 323 16.42 -21.97 -1.73
CA THR A 323 17.70 -21.29 -1.97
C THR A 323 18.40 -20.99 -0.66
N ALA A 324 19.75 -21.10 -0.68
CA ALA A 324 20.55 -20.85 0.50
C ALA A 324 20.45 -19.39 0.99
N GLY A 325 20.55 -19.21 2.30
CA GLY A 325 20.56 -17.91 2.97
C GLY A 325 19.55 -17.83 4.12
N ARG A 326 19.66 -16.80 4.94
CA ARG A 326 18.65 -16.50 5.96
C ARG A 326 17.47 -15.81 5.30
N PRO A 327 16.22 -16.06 5.73
CA PRO A 327 15.07 -15.34 5.20
C PRO A 327 15.16 -13.83 5.47
N VAL A 328 14.55 -13.04 4.60
CA VAL A 328 14.37 -11.60 4.82
C VAL A 328 13.36 -11.43 5.96
N LYS A 329 13.78 -10.81 7.06
CA LYS A 329 12.97 -10.80 8.29
C LYS A 329 11.81 -9.82 8.24
N ALA A 330 12.02 -8.60 7.75
CA ALA A 330 11.00 -7.56 7.78
C ALA A 330 11.08 -6.59 6.60
N GLY A 331 9.93 -6.01 6.28
CA GLY A 331 9.78 -4.94 5.30
C GLY A 331 8.70 -3.96 5.69
N LEU A 332 8.83 -2.73 5.21
CA LEU A 332 7.89 -1.64 5.44
C LEU A 332 7.09 -1.35 4.18
N ALA A 333 5.87 -0.87 4.35
CA ALA A 333 5.08 -0.22 3.31
C ALA A 333 4.50 1.09 3.83
N THR A 334 4.55 2.14 3.01
CA THR A 334 3.90 3.41 3.28
C THR A 334 2.87 3.72 2.22
N SER A 335 1.79 4.36 2.64
CA SER A 335 0.75 4.82 1.74
C SER A 335 0.29 6.21 2.16
N LEU A 336 0.34 7.16 1.24
CA LEU A 336 0.04 8.56 1.48
C LEU A 336 -1.19 8.95 0.67
N GLY A 337 -2.16 9.60 1.29
CA GLY A 337 -3.45 9.93 0.67
C GLY A 337 -3.83 11.39 0.80
N PHE A 338 -4.69 11.85 -0.10
CA PHE A 338 -5.36 13.14 0.05
C PHE A 338 -6.15 13.16 1.37
N GLY A 339 -6.34 14.33 1.96
CA GLY A 339 -6.87 14.47 3.31
C GLY A 339 -5.82 14.26 4.39
N HIS A 340 -4.54 14.16 3.99
CA HIS A 340 -3.36 14.06 4.86
C HIS A 340 -3.28 12.76 5.67
N VAL A 341 -3.93 11.70 5.22
CA VAL A 341 -3.82 10.37 5.83
C VAL A 341 -2.58 9.68 5.30
N SER A 342 -1.77 9.16 6.19
CA SER A 342 -0.66 8.27 5.87
C SER A 342 -0.83 6.95 6.63
N GLY A 343 -0.71 5.83 5.90
CA GLY A 343 -0.67 4.48 6.47
C GLY A 343 0.76 3.97 6.51
N PHE A 344 1.14 3.38 7.63
CA PHE A 344 2.46 2.79 7.84
C PHE A 344 2.30 1.34 8.28
N VAL A 345 2.88 0.43 7.52
CA VAL A 345 2.77 -1.02 7.73
C VAL A 345 4.16 -1.62 7.84
N ALA A 346 4.42 -2.40 8.88
CA ALA A 346 5.58 -3.27 8.96
C ALA A 346 5.13 -4.74 8.96
N LEU A 347 5.61 -5.48 7.98
CA LEU A 347 5.39 -6.91 7.86
C LEU A 347 6.65 -7.67 8.27
N VAL A 348 6.47 -8.81 8.91
CA VAL A 348 7.52 -9.70 9.37
C VAL A 348 7.34 -11.05 8.71
N HIS A 349 8.44 -11.69 8.35
CA HIS A 349 8.47 -13.08 7.86
C HIS A 349 7.87 -14.00 8.92
N PRO A 350 7.03 -14.98 8.56
CA PRO A 350 6.42 -15.94 9.49
C PRO A 350 7.41 -16.72 10.33
#